data_a3b17ecbb3d8b1d084ab5e1a41996826
#
_entry.id   a3b17ecbb3d8b1d084ab5e1a41996826
#
_cell.length_a   1.000
_cell.length_b   1.000
_cell.length_c   1.000
_cell.angle_alpha   90.00
_cell.angle_beta   90.00
_cell.angle_gamma   90.00
#
_symmetry.space_group_name_H-M   'P 1'
#
loop_
_entity.id
_entity.type
_entity.pdbx_description
1 polymer ?
#
loop_
_entity_poly.entity_id
_entity_poly.type
_entity_poly.pdbx_seq_one_letter_code
_entity_poly.pdbx_strand_id
1 'polypeptide(L)'
;GTIIYDETDNSIIFDLSQDGQIEQLCKGGKGGLGNLHFKSSTNRAPRQFTYGEIGESRSIRMELSVLADVGLLGFPNAGKSTLISAVSAAKPKIADYPFTTLHPHLGVVRSGFKGGFVIADIPGLIAGASDGAGLGHQFLKHLQRTKILLHVIDVGTEYPNTESIVQGAHEICQELQKYDESLFNKPRWIALNKIDLIPREDRTAFFKKISVDLEKGLAHRDRKSTR
;
A
#
# COMPACT_ATOMS: atom_id res chain seq x y z
N GLY A 1 7.93 1.18 -3.52
CA GLY A 1 8.23 2.56 -3.82
C GLY A 1 8.94 3.31 -2.72
N THR A 2 9.99 4.00 -3.09
CA THR A 2 10.74 4.89 -2.18
C THR A 2 10.83 6.24 -2.85
N ILE A 3 10.42 7.30 -2.15
CA ILE A 3 10.62 8.67 -2.60
C ILE A 3 11.87 9.21 -1.93
N ILE A 4 12.73 9.84 -2.71
CA ILE A 4 13.97 10.47 -2.25
C ILE A 4 13.81 11.97 -2.38
N TYR A 5 13.97 12.67 -1.26
CA TYR A 5 13.91 14.12 -1.17
C TYR A 5 15.29 14.70 -0.94
N ASP A 6 15.55 15.88 -1.50
CA ASP A 6 16.65 16.71 -1.05
C ASP A 6 16.31 17.30 0.31
N GLU A 7 17.21 17.15 1.29
CA GLU A 7 16.97 17.61 2.66
C GLU A 7 17.07 19.15 2.77
N THR A 8 17.68 19.81 1.79
CA THR A 8 17.90 21.25 1.81
C THR A 8 16.67 22.05 1.41
N ASP A 9 15.91 21.59 0.42
CA ASP A 9 14.77 22.30 -0.16
C ASP A 9 13.46 21.48 -0.17
N ASN A 10 13.48 20.24 0.35
CA ASN A 10 12.37 19.29 0.34
C ASN A 10 11.85 18.94 -1.07
N SER A 11 12.62 19.21 -2.13
CA SER A 11 12.24 18.80 -3.47
C SER A 11 12.36 17.29 -3.65
N ILE A 12 11.51 16.70 -4.50
CA ILE A 12 11.62 15.29 -4.86
C ILE A 12 12.74 15.13 -5.88
N ILE A 13 13.78 14.36 -5.52
CA ILE A 13 14.85 14.01 -6.44
C ILE A 13 14.42 12.82 -7.32
N PHE A 14 13.93 11.74 -6.69
CA PHE A 14 13.46 10.54 -7.40
C PHE A 14 12.23 9.93 -6.71
N ASP A 15 11.33 9.34 -7.52
CA ASP A 15 10.28 8.44 -7.07
C ASP A 15 10.53 7.04 -7.66
N LEU A 16 11.06 6.15 -6.84
CA LEU A 16 11.38 4.77 -7.21
C LEU A 16 10.12 3.91 -7.07
N SER A 17 9.22 4.00 -8.03
CA SER A 17 7.90 3.33 -8.01
C SER A 17 7.91 1.92 -8.59
N GLN A 18 8.94 1.56 -9.38
CA GLN A 18 9.04 0.27 -10.07
C GLN A 18 10.02 -0.66 -9.37
N ASP A 19 9.74 -1.96 -9.42
CA ASP A 19 10.66 -2.98 -8.92
C ASP A 19 11.92 -3.04 -9.80
N GLY A 20 13.10 -3.08 -9.15
CA GLY A 20 14.38 -3.09 -9.86
C GLY A 20 14.79 -1.75 -10.46
N GLN A 21 14.05 -0.66 -10.27
CA GLN A 21 14.44 0.68 -10.73
C GLN A 21 15.71 1.13 -10.02
N ILE A 22 16.68 1.64 -10.78
CA ILE A 22 17.97 2.12 -10.29
C ILE A 22 18.17 3.55 -10.80
N GLU A 23 18.49 4.47 -9.90
CA GLU A 23 18.77 5.87 -10.21
C GLU A 23 20.10 6.31 -9.60
N GLN A 24 20.83 7.15 -10.33
CA GLN A 24 22.10 7.67 -9.86
C GLN A 24 21.91 8.95 -9.06
N LEU A 25 22.16 8.90 -7.77
CA LEU A 25 21.94 10.02 -6.85
C LEU A 25 23.08 11.06 -6.89
N CYS A 26 24.32 10.58 -6.91
CA CYS A 26 25.54 11.41 -6.92
C CYS A 26 26.54 10.85 -7.90
N LYS A 27 27.37 11.73 -8.46
CA LYS A 27 28.49 11.33 -9.33
C LYS A 27 29.77 11.28 -8.52
N GLY A 28 30.55 10.23 -8.74
CA GLY A 28 31.91 10.16 -8.21
C GLY A 28 32.84 11.18 -8.89
N GLY A 29 33.81 11.66 -8.17
CA GLY A 29 34.88 12.50 -8.74
C GLY A 29 35.74 11.70 -9.72
N LYS A 30 36.42 12.39 -10.61
CA LYS A 30 37.37 11.76 -11.50
C LYS A 30 38.56 11.26 -10.71
N GLY A 31 39.02 10.05 -11.01
CA GLY A 31 40.21 9.50 -10.43
C GLY A 31 41.48 10.30 -10.79
N GLY A 32 42.42 10.40 -9.89
CA GLY A 32 43.72 10.99 -10.18
C GLY A 32 44.56 10.12 -11.14
N LEU A 33 45.47 10.75 -11.82
CA LEU A 33 46.40 10.08 -12.70
C LEU A 33 47.59 9.51 -11.90
N GLY A 34 47.80 8.22 -12.02
CA GLY A 34 48.97 7.54 -11.41
C GLY A 34 50.27 7.83 -12.18
N ASN A 35 51.37 7.46 -11.60
CA ASN A 35 52.74 7.71 -12.12
C ASN A 35 52.95 7.19 -13.55
N LEU A 36 52.29 6.13 -13.96
CA LEU A 36 52.35 5.59 -15.32
C LEU A 36 51.99 6.58 -16.42
N HIS A 37 51.05 7.48 -16.14
CA HIS A 37 50.60 8.52 -17.08
C HIS A 37 51.68 9.60 -17.34
N PHE A 38 52.66 9.72 -16.45
CA PHE A 38 53.74 10.69 -16.55
C PHE A 38 55.03 10.06 -17.11
N LYS A 39 55.00 8.79 -17.54
CA LYS A 39 56.12 8.11 -18.14
C LYS A 39 56.42 8.68 -19.52
N SER A 40 57.69 9.03 -19.75
CA SER A 40 58.20 9.52 -21.03
C SER A 40 59.53 8.87 -21.38
N SER A 41 60.03 9.15 -22.58
CA SER A 41 61.37 8.66 -23.01
C SER A 41 62.50 9.14 -22.10
N THR A 42 62.34 10.33 -21.52
CA THR A 42 63.34 10.98 -20.64
C THR A 42 63.07 10.69 -19.15
N ASN A 43 61.83 10.36 -18.79
CA ASN A 43 61.47 10.03 -17.41
C ASN A 43 60.81 8.62 -17.37
N ARG A 44 61.62 7.58 -17.26
CA ARG A 44 61.16 6.20 -17.30
C ARG A 44 60.52 5.71 -15.99
N ALA A 45 60.78 6.39 -14.85
CA ALA A 45 60.25 6.06 -13.53
C ALA A 45 59.74 7.31 -12.80
N PRO A 46 58.62 7.93 -13.31
CA PRO A 46 58.12 9.15 -12.72
C PRO A 46 57.56 8.88 -11.32
N ARG A 47 57.74 9.83 -10.42
CA ARG A 47 57.13 9.85 -9.06
C ARG A 47 55.97 10.82 -8.98
N GLN A 48 55.53 11.34 -10.13
CA GLN A 48 54.43 12.30 -10.21
C GLN A 48 53.09 11.57 -10.21
N PHE A 49 52.11 12.15 -9.58
CA PHE A 49 50.69 11.72 -9.62
C PHE A 49 49.81 12.96 -9.43
N THR A 50 48.57 12.86 -9.83
CA THR A 50 47.57 13.88 -9.51
C THR A 50 46.55 13.28 -8.56
N TYR A 51 46.02 14.10 -7.65
CA TYR A 51 44.91 13.72 -6.81
C TYR A 51 43.62 13.61 -7.65
N GLY A 52 42.70 12.76 -7.22
CA GLY A 52 41.37 12.72 -7.80
C GLY A 52 40.56 13.94 -7.38
N GLU A 53 39.47 14.17 -8.11
CA GLU A 53 38.47 15.18 -7.79
C GLU A 53 37.53 14.64 -6.70
N ILE A 54 37.01 15.54 -5.85
CA ILE A 54 36.01 15.18 -4.85
C ILE A 54 34.72 14.89 -5.60
N GLY A 55 34.01 13.80 -5.25
CA GLY A 55 32.70 13.48 -5.79
C GLY A 55 31.60 14.37 -5.21
N GLU A 56 30.40 14.29 -5.82
CA GLU A 56 29.21 14.96 -5.32
C GLU A 56 28.78 14.34 -3.98
N SER A 57 28.29 15.19 -3.07
CA SER A 57 27.69 14.80 -1.80
C SER A 57 26.36 15.49 -1.62
N ARG A 58 25.34 14.75 -1.17
CA ARG A 58 23.99 15.27 -0.92
C ARG A 58 23.44 14.74 0.40
N SER A 59 22.77 15.61 1.14
CA SER A 59 21.92 15.18 2.25
C SER A 59 20.53 14.84 1.73
N ILE A 60 20.08 13.63 2.00
CA ILE A 60 18.82 13.13 1.48
C ILE A 60 17.94 12.61 2.59
N ARG A 61 16.62 12.75 2.41
CA ARG A 61 15.60 12.08 3.19
C ARG A 61 14.92 11.03 2.31
N MET A 62 14.88 9.80 2.79
CA MET A 62 14.19 8.71 2.10
C MET A 62 12.87 8.40 2.81
N GLU A 63 11.79 8.34 2.03
CA GLU A 63 10.47 7.98 2.51
C GLU A 63 10.00 6.70 1.80
N LEU A 64 9.81 5.62 2.57
CA LEU A 64 9.27 4.38 2.03
C LEU A 64 7.75 4.50 1.92
N SER A 65 7.26 4.53 0.68
CA SER A 65 5.85 4.80 0.37
C SER A 65 4.99 3.54 0.17
N VAL A 66 5.57 2.34 0.21
CA VAL A 66 4.82 1.09 0.12
C VAL A 66 4.33 0.71 1.50
N LEU A 67 3.03 0.89 1.73
CA LEU A 67 2.41 0.52 3.00
C LEU A 67 2.12 -0.98 3.05
N ALA A 68 1.50 -1.52 1.99
CA ALA A 68 1.08 -2.91 1.92
C ALA A 68 0.77 -3.33 0.48
N ASP A 69 0.80 -4.64 0.23
CA ASP A 69 0.33 -5.23 -1.03
C ASP A 69 -1.19 -5.32 -1.07
N VAL A 70 -1.81 -5.61 0.10
CA VAL A 70 -3.26 -5.78 0.27
C VAL A 70 -3.77 -4.78 1.29
N GLY A 71 -4.75 -3.96 0.91
CA GLY A 71 -5.47 -3.07 1.81
C GLY A 71 -6.80 -3.68 2.25
N LEU A 72 -7.09 -3.70 3.56
CA LEU A 72 -8.38 -4.17 4.08
C LEU A 72 -9.40 -3.04 4.11
N LEU A 73 -10.58 -3.32 3.60
CA LEU A 73 -11.78 -2.48 3.68
C LEU A 73 -12.84 -3.17 4.52
N GLY A 74 -13.74 -2.43 5.10
CA GLY A 74 -14.90 -2.98 5.81
C GLY A 74 -15.29 -2.13 7.02
N PHE A 75 -16.51 -2.30 7.48
CA PHE A 75 -17.03 -1.61 8.65
C PHE A 75 -16.22 -1.88 9.93
N PRO A 76 -16.34 -1.05 10.98
CA PRO A 76 -15.86 -1.40 12.30
C PRO A 76 -16.41 -2.75 12.71
N ASN A 77 -15.62 -3.50 13.46
CA ASN A 77 -15.99 -4.82 13.96
C ASN A 77 -16.31 -5.88 12.88
N ALA A 78 -16.09 -5.59 11.59
CA ALA A 78 -16.20 -6.62 10.54
C ALA A 78 -15.16 -7.74 10.66
N GLY A 79 -14.16 -7.56 11.54
CA GLY A 79 -13.14 -8.56 11.83
C GLY A 79 -11.81 -8.36 11.10
N LYS A 80 -11.54 -7.17 10.53
CA LYS A 80 -10.31 -6.86 9.81
C LYS A 80 -9.04 -7.11 10.64
N SER A 81 -8.96 -6.55 11.84
CA SER A 81 -7.80 -6.71 12.73
C SER A 81 -7.65 -8.15 13.23
N THR A 82 -8.76 -8.87 13.41
CA THR A 82 -8.75 -10.30 13.74
C THR A 82 -8.19 -11.11 12.57
N LEU A 83 -8.60 -10.78 11.34
CA LEU A 83 -8.07 -11.42 10.12
C LEU A 83 -6.56 -11.22 10.01
N ILE A 84 -6.07 -9.98 10.17
CA ILE A 84 -4.63 -9.70 10.15
C ILE A 84 -3.90 -10.55 11.20
N SER A 85 -4.43 -10.60 12.42
CA SER A 85 -3.82 -11.36 13.51
C SER A 85 -3.78 -12.87 13.23
N ALA A 86 -4.79 -13.38 12.54
CA ALA A 86 -4.90 -14.81 12.23
C ALA A 86 -3.97 -15.24 11.08
N VAL A 87 -3.75 -14.35 10.07
CA VAL A 87 -2.96 -14.70 8.88
C VAL A 87 -1.51 -14.23 8.96
N SER A 88 -1.20 -13.33 9.89
CA SER A 88 0.17 -12.80 10.03
C SER A 88 1.11 -13.83 10.62
N ALA A 89 2.27 -14.00 9.97
CA ALA A 89 3.35 -14.89 10.44
C ALA A 89 4.06 -14.38 11.70
N ALA A 90 3.87 -13.11 12.05
CA ALA A 90 4.38 -12.47 13.27
C ALA A 90 3.27 -11.65 13.88
N LYS A 91 3.40 -11.26 15.16
CA LYS A 91 2.45 -10.33 15.79
C LYS A 91 2.30 -9.09 14.91
N PRO A 92 1.06 -8.68 14.55
CA PRO A 92 0.83 -7.47 13.79
C PRO A 92 1.52 -6.29 14.45
N LYS A 93 2.19 -5.48 13.67
CA LYS A 93 2.81 -4.25 14.16
C LYS A 93 1.86 -3.09 13.95
N ILE A 94 1.73 -2.29 14.98
CA ILE A 94 1.15 -0.95 14.88
C ILE A 94 2.24 -0.07 14.29
N ALA A 95 1.99 0.56 13.17
CA ALA A 95 2.96 1.43 12.54
C ALA A 95 2.65 2.88 12.92
N ASP A 96 3.63 3.54 13.55
CA ASP A 96 3.57 4.97 13.85
C ASP A 96 4.02 5.73 12.61
N TYR A 97 3.05 6.17 11.81
CA TYR A 97 3.34 7.08 10.72
C TYR A 97 3.08 8.52 11.21
N PRO A 98 4.06 9.42 11.10
CA PRO A 98 3.97 10.78 11.66
C PRO A 98 2.86 11.64 11.05
N PHE A 99 2.22 11.13 9.99
CA PHE A 99 1.13 11.80 9.27
C PHE A 99 -0.25 11.14 9.48
N THR A 100 -0.37 10.15 10.38
CA THR A 100 -1.64 9.47 10.67
C THR A 100 -2.07 9.73 12.12
N THR A 101 -3.31 10.13 12.29
CA THR A 101 -3.96 10.19 13.62
C THR A 101 -4.45 8.81 14.07
N LEU A 102 -4.54 7.85 13.13
CA LEU A 102 -4.93 6.47 13.37
C LEU A 102 -3.78 5.55 12.93
N HIS A 103 -3.37 4.68 13.81
CA HIS A 103 -2.26 3.76 13.59
C HIS A 103 -2.72 2.53 12.80
N PRO A 104 -2.26 2.33 11.54
CA PRO A 104 -2.62 1.15 10.77
C PRO A 104 -1.99 -0.12 11.37
N HIS A 105 -2.76 -1.19 11.38
CA HIS A 105 -2.26 -2.51 11.74
C HIS A 105 -1.69 -3.18 10.49
N LEU A 106 -0.41 -3.53 10.55
CA LEU A 106 0.29 -4.23 9.46
C LEU A 106 0.53 -5.68 9.84
N GLY A 107 0.24 -6.59 8.92
CA GLY A 107 0.54 -8.01 9.03
C GLY A 107 1.38 -8.49 7.86
N VAL A 108 2.33 -9.37 8.12
CA VAL A 108 3.12 -10.04 7.08
C VAL A 108 2.59 -11.45 6.90
N VAL A 109 2.01 -11.73 5.75
CA VAL A 109 1.50 -13.06 5.39
C VAL A 109 2.59 -13.80 4.62
N ARG A 110 2.97 -14.99 5.08
CA ARG A 110 3.91 -15.86 4.38
C ARG A 110 3.16 -16.75 3.40
N SER A 111 3.61 -16.78 2.15
CA SER A 111 3.08 -17.69 1.11
C SER A 111 4.19 -18.63 0.66
N GLY A 112 4.17 -19.86 1.15
CA GLY A 112 5.17 -20.87 0.84
C GLY A 112 6.58 -20.55 1.34
N PHE A 113 7.59 -21.20 0.75
CA PHE A 113 8.99 -21.11 1.22
C PHE A 113 9.74 -19.85 0.74
N LYS A 114 9.26 -19.12 -0.27
CA LYS A 114 10.02 -18.04 -0.92
C LYS A 114 9.27 -16.73 -1.09
N GLY A 115 8.06 -16.59 -0.56
CA GLY A 115 7.27 -15.39 -0.79
C GLY A 115 6.43 -14.99 0.41
N GLY A 116 6.02 -13.75 0.40
CA GLY A 116 5.10 -13.17 1.36
C GLY A 116 4.58 -11.86 0.83
N PHE A 117 3.51 -11.36 1.45
CA PHE A 117 2.95 -10.05 1.15
C PHE A 117 2.54 -9.36 2.45
N VAL A 118 2.46 -8.05 2.38
CA VAL A 118 2.04 -7.22 3.50
C VAL A 118 0.58 -6.88 3.35
N ILE A 119 -0.17 -7.05 4.44
CA ILE A 119 -1.58 -6.69 4.55
C ILE A 119 -1.73 -5.54 5.55
N ALA A 120 -2.52 -4.53 5.23
CA ALA A 120 -2.77 -3.39 6.09
C ALA A 120 -4.26 -3.22 6.36
N ASP A 121 -4.62 -3.00 7.62
CA ASP A 121 -5.95 -2.49 7.98
C ASP A 121 -6.00 -0.99 7.66
N ILE A 122 -7.08 -0.57 7.01
CA ILE A 122 -7.36 0.81 6.67
C ILE A 122 -8.35 1.35 7.70
N PRO A 123 -7.87 1.90 8.84
CA PRO A 123 -8.76 2.51 9.81
C PRO A 123 -9.35 3.79 9.21
N GLY A 124 -10.62 4.02 9.44
CA GLY A 124 -11.25 5.31 9.15
C GLY A 124 -11.94 5.49 7.80
N LEU A 125 -12.09 4.45 6.97
CA LEU A 125 -13.13 4.43 5.94
C LEU A 125 -14.46 4.07 6.61
N ILE A 126 -15.10 5.05 7.23
CA ILE A 126 -16.38 4.91 7.91
C ILE A 126 -17.13 6.21 7.74
N ALA A 127 -18.46 6.11 7.65
CA ALA A 127 -19.38 7.21 7.51
C ALA A 127 -18.96 8.47 8.28
N GLY A 128 -18.66 9.56 7.57
CA GLY A 128 -18.24 10.84 8.13
C GLY A 128 -16.77 11.22 7.92
N ALA A 129 -15.93 10.37 7.35
CA ALA A 129 -14.53 10.72 7.06
C ALA A 129 -14.41 11.75 5.92
N SER A 130 -15.43 11.88 5.07
CA SER A 130 -15.53 12.90 4.03
C SER A 130 -15.73 14.32 4.56
N ASP A 131 -16.18 14.47 5.82
CA ASP A 131 -16.54 15.78 6.40
C ASP A 131 -15.41 16.47 7.16
N GLY A 132 -14.17 16.16 6.84
CA GLY A 132 -13.03 17.02 7.20
C GLY A 132 -12.30 16.68 8.49
N ALA A 133 -12.61 15.60 9.20
CA ALA A 133 -11.86 15.19 10.37
C ALA A 133 -10.71 14.20 10.02
N GLY A 134 -9.68 14.68 9.35
CA GLY A 134 -8.32 14.34 9.65
C GLY A 134 -7.76 12.96 9.35
N LEU A 135 -8.33 12.14 8.46
CA LEU A 135 -7.53 11.08 7.82
C LEU A 135 -6.73 11.73 6.70
N GLY A 136 -5.47 12.00 7.02
CA GLY A 136 -4.66 12.80 6.17
C GLY A 136 -4.64 12.28 4.73
N HIS A 137 -4.85 13.16 3.75
CA HIS A 137 -4.62 12.93 2.33
C HIS A 137 -3.33 12.15 2.04
N GLN A 138 -2.36 12.20 2.96
CA GLN A 138 -1.10 11.47 2.86
C GLN A 138 -1.26 9.96 3.09
N PHE A 139 -2.06 9.53 4.08
CA PHE A 139 -2.27 8.11 4.34
C PHE A 139 -2.95 7.40 3.15
N LEU A 140 -3.86 8.08 2.49
CA LEU A 140 -4.57 7.51 1.36
C LEU A 140 -3.73 7.48 0.07
N LYS A 141 -2.75 8.38 -0.06
CA LYS A 141 -1.71 8.24 -1.09
C LYS A 141 -0.92 6.93 -0.91
N HIS A 142 -0.72 6.48 0.32
CA HIS A 142 -0.06 5.19 0.56
C HIS A 142 -0.96 4.00 0.20
N LEU A 143 -2.28 4.14 0.35
CA LEU A 143 -3.24 3.14 -0.10
C LEU A 143 -3.37 3.04 -1.62
N GLN A 144 -3.16 4.14 -2.33
CA GLN A 144 -3.08 4.14 -3.79
C GLN A 144 -1.99 3.18 -4.30
N ARG A 145 -1.01 2.86 -3.47
CA ARG A 145 0.11 1.95 -3.81
C ARG A 145 -0.15 0.49 -3.43
N THR A 146 -1.26 0.15 -2.78
CA THR A 146 -1.65 -1.25 -2.60
C THR A 146 -2.00 -1.87 -3.95
N LYS A 147 -1.71 -3.15 -4.14
CA LYS A 147 -1.99 -3.86 -5.39
C LYS A 147 -3.45 -4.28 -5.51
N ILE A 148 -4.05 -4.66 -4.38
CA ILE A 148 -5.42 -5.19 -4.31
C ILE A 148 -6.09 -4.72 -3.02
N LEU A 149 -7.42 -4.61 -3.05
CA LEU A 149 -8.24 -4.35 -1.89
C LEU A 149 -9.00 -5.62 -1.50
N LEU A 150 -9.02 -5.94 -0.21
CA LEU A 150 -9.81 -7.01 0.36
C LEU A 150 -10.95 -6.42 1.21
N HIS A 151 -12.16 -6.49 0.69
CA HIS A 151 -13.35 -6.00 1.37
C HIS A 151 -13.90 -7.08 2.31
N VAL A 152 -13.73 -6.88 3.60
CA VAL A 152 -14.21 -7.78 4.65
C VAL A 152 -15.63 -7.38 5.04
N ILE A 153 -16.59 -8.25 4.79
CA ILE A 153 -18.01 -8.04 5.04
C ILE A 153 -18.45 -8.97 6.17
N ASP A 154 -19.04 -8.40 7.22
CA ASP A 154 -19.68 -9.16 8.29
C ASP A 154 -21.04 -9.66 7.81
N VAL A 155 -21.15 -10.95 7.58
CA VAL A 155 -22.41 -11.58 7.14
C VAL A 155 -23.16 -12.28 8.27
N GLY A 156 -22.49 -12.50 9.40
CA GLY A 156 -23.07 -13.22 10.51
C GLY A 156 -23.95 -12.35 11.39
N THR A 157 -23.55 -11.12 11.66
CA THR A 157 -24.29 -10.21 12.54
C THR A 157 -25.62 -9.74 11.90
N GLU A 158 -25.63 -9.54 10.60
CA GLU A 158 -26.80 -9.08 9.85
C GLU A 158 -27.69 -10.22 9.30
N TYR A 159 -27.26 -11.48 9.49
CA TYR A 159 -28.04 -12.64 9.04
C TYR A 159 -29.47 -12.64 9.65
N PRO A 160 -30.53 -12.93 8.87
CA PRO A 160 -30.54 -13.34 7.46
C PRO A 160 -30.71 -12.19 6.45
N ASN A 161 -30.55 -10.92 6.85
CA ASN A 161 -30.84 -9.74 6.04
C ASN A 161 -29.75 -9.47 4.97
N THR A 162 -29.90 -10.05 3.79
CA THR A 162 -28.96 -9.84 2.67
C THR A 162 -29.00 -8.42 2.13
N GLU A 163 -30.10 -7.71 2.23
CA GLU A 163 -30.24 -6.33 1.71
C GLU A 163 -29.38 -5.36 2.52
N SER A 164 -29.43 -5.45 3.86
CA SER A 164 -28.57 -4.65 4.75
C SER A 164 -27.08 -4.89 4.48
N ILE A 165 -26.68 -6.15 4.29
CA ILE A 165 -25.29 -6.53 3.98
C ILE A 165 -24.83 -5.91 2.66
N VAL A 166 -25.65 -6.00 1.61
CA VAL A 166 -25.34 -5.44 0.27
C VAL A 166 -25.30 -3.92 0.33
N GLN A 167 -26.23 -3.29 1.03
CA GLN A 167 -26.27 -1.85 1.21
C GLN A 167 -25.01 -1.36 1.92
N GLY A 168 -24.62 -2.00 3.03
CA GLY A 168 -23.40 -1.66 3.75
C GLY A 168 -22.13 -1.82 2.89
N ALA A 169 -22.05 -2.90 2.10
CA ALA A 169 -20.93 -3.07 1.17
C ALA A 169 -20.90 -1.95 0.11
N HIS A 170 -22.07 -1.50 -0.34
CA HIS A 170 -22.21 -0.42 -1.30
C HIS A 170 -21.81 0.95 -0.70
N GLU A 171 -22.19 1.22 0.54
CA GLU A 171 -21.81 2.46 1.25
C GLU A 171 -20.30 2.63 1.32
N ILE A 172 -19.56 1.58 1.69
CA ILE A 172 -18.11 1.59 1.70
C ILE A 172 -17.52 1.85 0.31
N CYS A 173 -18.10 1.26 -0.73
CA CYS A 173 -17.68 1.51 -2.10
C CYS A 173 -17.94 2.95 -2.54
N GLN A 174 -19.06 3.55 -2.14
CA GLN A 174 -19.37 4.95 -2.42
C GLN A 174 -18.44 5.90 -1.68
N GLU A 175 -18.13 5.60 -0.43
CA GLU A 175 -17.19 6.39 0.35
C GLU A 175 -15.79 6.36 -0.28
N LEU A 176 -15.33 5.17 -0.69
CA LEU A 176 -14.07 5.01 -1.40
C LEU A 176 -14.04 5.82 -2.70
N GLN A 177 -15.15 5.85 -3.46
CA GLN A 177 -15.26 6.62 -4.70
C GLN A 177 -15.24 8.13 -4.45
N LYS A 178 -15.96 8.61 -3.43
CA LYS A 178 -15.93 10.04 -3.05
C LYS A 178 -14.53 10.47 -2.64
N TYR A 179 -13.78 9.55 -2.10
CA TYR A 179 -12.48 9.80 -1.55
C TYR A 179 -11.39 9.83 -2.63
N ASP A 180 -11.29 8.78 -3.45
CA ASP A 180 -10.30 8.64 -4.52
C ASP A 180 -10.75 7.65 -5.58
N GLU A 181 -10.88 8.15 -6.80
CA GLU A 181 -11.32 7.35 -7.94
C GLU A 181 -10.32 6.25 -8.31
N SER A 182 -9.02 6.48 -8.10
CA SER A 182 -7.98 5.48 -8.38
C SER A 182 -8.04 4.29 -7.43
N LEU A 183 -8.39 4.54 -6.17
CA LEU A 183 -8.64 3.48 -5.19
C LEU A 183 -9.94 2.71 -5.49
N PHE A 184 -10.96 3.42 -5.91
CA PHE A 184 -12.23 2.80 -6.28
C PHE A 184 -12.08 1.82 -7.45
N ASN A 185 -11.23 2.16 -8.43
CA ASN A 185 -10.99 1.35 -9.63
C ASN A 185 -10.00 0.18 -9.41
N LYS A 186 -9.42 0.04 -8.21
CA LYS A 186 -8.51 -1.07 -7.90
C LYS A 186 -9.21 -2.43 -7.91
N PRO A 187 -8.48 -3.50 -8.28
CA PRO A 187 -8.97 -4.87 -8.10
C PRO A 187 -9.41 -5.09 -6.66
N ARG A 188 -10.62 -5.62 -6.47
CA ARG A 188 -11.22 -5.84 -5.17
C ARG A 188 -11.74 -7.24 -5.01
N TRP A 189 -11.31 -7.89 -3.93
CA TRP A 189 -11.84 -9.17 -3.51
C TRP A 189 -12.77 -8.98 -2.32
N ILE A 190 -13.77 -9.84 -2.20
CA ILE A 190 -14.73 -9.83 -1.11
C ILE A 190 -14.45 -11.03 -0.22
N ALA A 191 -14.34 -10.79 1.08
CA ALA A 191 -14.25 -11.82 2.11
C ALA A 191 -15.48 -11.75 3.02
N LEU A 192 -16.30 -12.79 2.99
CA LEU A 192 -17.44 -12.93 3.87
C LEU A 192 -16.97 -13.48 5.21
N ASN A 193 -17.09 -12.68 6.27
CA ASN A 193 -16.61 -13.02 7.60
C ASN A 193 -17.76 -13.33 8.58
N LYS A 194 -17.42 -13.96 9.70
CA LYS A 194 -18.35 -14.39 10.78
C LYS A 194 -19.42 -15.38 10.30
N ILE A 195 -19.05 -16.22 9.36
CA ILE A 195 -19.92 -17.28 8.83
C ILE A 195 -20.29 -18.35 9.87
N ASP A 196 -19.50 -18.42 10.92
CA ASP A 196 -19.72 -19.29 12.07
C ASP A 196 -21.03 -18.95 12.83
N LEU A 197 -21.48 -17.70 12.76
CA LEU A 197 -22.73 -17.24 13.36
C LEU A 197 -23.99 -17.69 12.57
N ILE A 198 -23.82 -18.14 11.32
CA ILE A 198 -24.91 -18.64 10.48
C ILE A 198 -25.12 -20.12 10.73
N PRO A 199 -26.38 -20.59 10.94
CA PRO A 199 -26.69 -22.01 11.06
C PRO A 199 -26.14 -22.83 9.89
N ARG A 200 -25.58 -24.00 10.18
CA ARG A 200 -24.86 -24.81 9.16
C ARG A 200 -25.74 -25.19 7.97
N GLU A 201 -27.02 -25.50 8.23
CA GLU A 201 -28.03 -25.84 7.25
C GLU A 201 -28.31 -24.72 6.25
N ASP A 202 -28.22 -23.46 6.69
CA ASP A 202 -28.57 -22.30 5.89
C ASP A 202 -27.38 -21.74 5.08
N ARG A 203 -26.15 -22.07 5.46
CA ARG A 203 -24.92 -21.48 4.88
C ARG A 203 -24.90 -21.55 3.36
N THR A 204 -25.18 -22.73 2.81
CA THR A 204 -25.07 -22.93 1.35
C THR A 204 -26.09 -22.12 0.59
N ALA A 205 -27.34 -22.06 1.07
CA ALA A 205 -28.39 -21.26 0.46
C ALA A 205 -28.12 -19.76 0.59
N PHE A 206 -27.67 -19.34 1.79
CA PHE A 206 -27.32 -17.96 2.07
C PHE A 206 -26.15 -17.48 1.20
N PHE A 207 -25.09 -18.27 1.05
CA PHE A 207 -23.96 -17.90 0.21
C PHE A 207 -24.32 -17.73 -1.25
N LYS A 208 -25.15 -18.62 -1.80
CA LYS A 208 -25.66 -18.47 -3.17
C LYS A 208 -26.43 -17.17 -3.33
N LYS A 209 -27.31 -16.85 -2.39
CA LYS A 209 -28.11 -15.63 -2.42
C LYS A 209 -27.23 -14.38 -2.30
N ILE A 210 -26.41 -14.30 -1.27
CA ILE A 210 -25.59 -13.11 -1.01
C ILE A 210 -24.57 -12.83 -2.12
N SER A 211 -23.98 -13.88 -2.74
CA SER A 211 -23.08 -13.72 -3.87
C SER A 211 -23.76 -13.06 -5.06
N VAL A 212 -24.96 -13.52 -5.41
CA VAL A 212 -25.75 -12.93 -6.50
C VAL A 212 -26.16 -11.50 -6.18
N ASP A 213 -26.56 -11.24 -4.94
CA ASP A 213 -27.01 -9.91 -4.52
C ASP A 213 -25.85 -8.92 -4.48
N LEU A 214 -24.65 -9.34 -4.03
CA LEU A 214 -23.42 -8.54 -4.07
C LEU A 214 -22.96 -8.28 -5.50
N GLU A 215 -22.98 -9.28 -6.38
CA GLU A 215 -22.65 -9.10 -7.79
C GLU A 215 -23.57 -8.07 -8.44
N LYS A 216 -24.87 -8.16 -8.24
CA LYS A 216 -25.86 -7.19 -8.76
C LYS A 216 -25.65 -5.81 -8.16
N GLY A 217 -25.48 -5.71 -6.84
CA GLY A 217 -25.30 -4.44 -6.12
C GLY A 217 -24.00 -3.72 -6.49
N LEU A 218 -22.93 -4.46 -6.73
CA LEU A 218 -21.62 -3.88 -7.06
C LEU A 218 -21.41 -3.72 -8.57
N ALA A 219 -22.00 -4.58 -9.43
CA ALA A 219 -21.85 -4.52 -10.88
C ALA A 219 -22.72 -3.45 -11.56
N HIS A 220 -23.73 -2.90 -10.89
CA HIS A 220 -24.66 -1.93 -11.49
C HIS A 220 -24.02 -0.57 -11.87
N ARG A 221 -22.70 -0.37 -11.65
CA ARG A 221 -22.01 0.87 -11.97
C ARG A 221 -21.03 0.82 -13.14
N ASP A 222 -20.54 -0.35 -13.53
CA ASP A 222 -19.67 -0.44 -14.71
C ASP A 222 -20.37 -0.12 -16.04
N ARG A 223 -21.72 -0.09 -16.06
CA ARG A 223 -22.50 0.22 -17.26
C ARG A 223 -22.93 1.68 -17.43
N LYS A 224 -22.68 2.56 -16.44
CA LYS A 224 -23.06 3.99 -16.54
C LYS A 224 -21.90 4.94 -16.84
N SER A 225 -20.66 4.47 -16.89
CA SER A 225 -19.51 5.30 -17.26
C SER A 225 -19.11 5.22 -18.73
N THR A 226 -19.89 4.53 -19.56
CA THR A 226 -19.71 4.50 -21.02
C THR A 226 -20.93 5.15 -21.71
N ARG A 227 -21.12 6.46 -21.48
CA ARG A 227 -21.87 7.35 -22.38
C ARG A 227 -21.30 8.76 -22.29
#